data_d95cbb47c002f8e7a5861153fc49d1dc
#
_entry.id   d95cbb47c002f8e7a5861153fc49d1dc
#
_cell.length_a   1.000
_cell.length_b   1.000
_cell.length_c   1.000
_cell.angle_alpha   90.00
_cell.angle_beta   90.00
_cell.angle_gamma   90.00
#
_symmetry.space_group_name_H-M   'P 1'
#
loop_
_entity.id
_entity.type
_entity.pdbx_description
1 polymer ?
#
loop_
_entity_poly.entity_id
_entity_poly.type
_entity_poly.pdbx_seq_one_letter_code
_entity_poly.pdbx_strand_id
1 'polypeptide(L)' 'MFTVEYEYDASVVISIDEKEGYEDVEMHLSEEGTVFFRQYDESLDDHHLISISHQQLLDLWASMRQTEGLFKLKMLGD' A
#
# COMPACT_ATOMS: atom_id res chain seq x y z
N MET A 1 9.34 4.95 4.69
CA MET A 1 8.91 4.76 6.10
C MET A 1 7.44 4.36 6.15
N PHE A 2 7.07 3.59 7.14
CA PHE A 2 5.66 3.25 7.32
C PHE A 2 5.32 3.14 8.80
N THR A 3 4.05 3.28 9.11
CA THR A 3 3.49 3.07 10.44
C THR A 3 2.37 2.04 10.35
N VAL A 4 2.09 1.38 11.47
CA VAL A 4 1.01 0.40 11.55
C VAL A 4 0.14 0.71 12.77
N GLU A 5 -1.16 0.76 12.55
CA GLU A 5 -2.15 0.84 13.61
C GLU A 5 -2.96 -0.43 13.64
N TYR A 6 -3.11 -1.01 14.82
CA TYR A 6 -3.94 -2.19 15.00
C TYR A 6 -5.27 -1.79 15.62
N GLU A 7 -6.34 -2.12 14.92
CA GLU A 7 -7.69 -1.92 15.42
C GLU A 7 -8.34 -3.25 15.71
N TYR A 8 -9.53 -3.25 16.26
CA TYR A 8 -10.18 -4.48 16.69
C TYR A 8 -10.33 -5.51 15.57
N ASP A 9 -10.71 -5.07 14.39
CA ASP A 9 -11.02 -5.95 13.25
C ASP A 9 -10.22 -5.61 12.00
N ALA A 10 -9.22 -4.75 12.13
CA ALA A 10 -8.46 -4.30 10.98
C ALA A 10 -7.06 -3.86 11.37
N SER A 11 -6.19 -3.80 10.39
CA SER A 11 -4.88 -3.17 10.53
C SER A 11 -4.76 -2.09 9.47
N VAL A 12 -4.21 -0.95 9.85
CA VAL A 12 -4.00 0.16 8.94
C VAL A 12 -2.51 0.44 8.85
N VAL A 13 -1.99 0.36 7.63
CA VAL A 13 -0.59 0.67 7.34
C VAL A 13 -0.55 1.98 6.58
N ILE A 14 0.25 2.92 7.04
CA ILE A 14 0.43 4.20 6.36
C ILE A 14 1.87 4.25 5.84
N SER A 15 2.01 4.32 4.52
CA SER A 15 3.31 4.42 3.86
C SER A 15 3.60 5.88 3.56
N ILE A 16 4.75 6.35 4.01
CA ILE A 16 5.13 7.76 3.93
C ILE A 16 6.39 7.88 3.07
N ASP A 17 6.31 8.69 2.03
CA ASP A 17 7.44 8.99 1.17
C ASP A 17 8.02 10.34 1.55
N GLU A 18 9.15 10.33 2.23
CA GLU A 18 9.78 11.55 2.72
C GLU A 18 10.66 12.24 1.67
N LYS A 19 10.97 11.56 0.57
CA LYS A 19 11.92 12.06 -0.42
C LYS A 19 11.26 12.63 -1.66
N GLU A 20 10.31 11.89 -2.22
CA GLU A 20 9.70 12.23 -3.51
C GLU A 20 8.49 13.12 -3.38
N GLY A 21 7.97 13.28 -2.18
CA GLY A 21 6.85 14.18 -1.94
C GLY A 21 5.49 13.62 -2.36
N TYR A 22 5.38 12.33 -2.56
CA TYR A 22 4.08 11.71 -2.81
C TYR A 22 3.24 11.73 -1.55
N GLU A 23 1.93 11.86 -1.72
CA GLU A 23 1.00 11.78 -0.60
C GLU A 23 1.05 10.39 0.05
N ASP A 24 0.77 10.33 1.34
CA ASP A 24 0.77 9.08 2.07
C ASP A 24 -0.24 8.10 1.49
N VAL A 25 0.15 6.84 1.44
CA VAL A 25 -0.76 5.77 1.03
C VAL A 25 -1.19 5.00 2.27
N GLU A 26 -2.49 4.88 2.48
CA GLU A 26 -3.06 4.07 3.55
C GLU A 26 -3.50 2.73 2.98
N MET A 27 -3.12 1.65 3.63
CA MET A 27 -3.60 0.32 3.30
C MET A 27 -4.39 -0.21 4.50
N HIS A 28 -5.65 -0.51 4.27
CA HIS A 28 -6.54 -1.04 5.28
C HIS A 28 -6.77 -2.53 5.05
N LEU A 29 -6.39 -3.35 6.02
CA LEU A 29 -6.55 -4.80 5.97
C LEU A 29 -7.65 -5.20 6.93
N SER A 30 -8.77 -5.67 6.42
CA SER A 30 -9.89 -6.10 7.24
C SER A 30 -9.88 -7.61 7.43
N GLU A 31 -10.39 -8.08 8.55
CA GLU A 31 -10.49 -9.53 8.78
C GLU A 31 -11.51 -10.21 7.86
N GLU A 32 -12.36 -9.44 7.20
CA GLU A 32 -13.36 -9.96 6.27
C GLU A 32 -12.81 -10.29 4.90
N GLY A 33 -11.52 -10.08 4.66
CA GLY A 33 -10.89 -10.43 3.40
C GLY A 33 -10.82 -9.31 2.40
N THR A 34 -11.17 -8.10 2.79
CA THR A 34 -11.08 -6.93 1.92
C THR A 34 -9.86 -6.09 2.29
N VAL A 35 -9.15 -5.65 1.27
CA VAL A 35 -8.04 -4.70 1.42
C VAL A 35 -8.39 -3.49 0.61
N PHE A 36 -8.22 -2.30 1.17
CA PHE A 36 -8.35 -1.11 0.36
C PHE A 36 -7.22 -0.13 0.61
N PHE A 37 -6.90 0.62 -0.45
CA PHE A 37 -5.87 1.64 -0.44
C PHE A 37 -6.54 3.00 -0.59
N ARG A 38 -6.02 3.97 0.13
CA ARG A 38 -6.51 5.32 0.07
C ARG A 38 -5.34 6.29 -0.05
N GLN A 39 -5.45 7.25 -0.95
CA GLN A 39 -4.46 8.30 -1.13
C GLN A 39 -5.16 9.61 -1.49
N TYR A 40 -4.77 10.68 -0.81
CA TYR A 40 -5.32 11.99 -1.09
C TYR A 40 -4.82 12.51 -2.45
N ASP A 41 -5.69 13.16 -3.20
CA ASP A 41 -5.34 13.84 -4.45
C ASP A 41 -5.64 15.32 -4.30
N GLU A 42 -4.59 16.11 -4.20
CA GLU A 42 -4.70 17.56 -3.98
C GLU A 42 -5.46 18.26 -5.10
N SER A 43 -5.28 17.82 -6.34
CA SER A 43 -5.95 18.43 -7.50
C SER A 43 -7.47 18.22 -7.48
N LEU A 44 -7.93 17.15 -6.86
CA LEU A 44 -9.34 16.84 -6.74
C LEU A 44 -9.93 17.24 -5.37
N ASP A 45 -9.07 17.57 -4.42
CA ASP A 45 -9.44 17.79 -3.02
C ASP A 45 -10.28 16.62 -2.49
N ASP A 46 -9.85 15.41 -2.80
CA ASP A 46 -10.53 14.19 -2.42
C ASP A 46 -9.54 13.03 -2.44
N HIS A 47 -9.96 11.86 -1.96
CA HIS A 47 -9.14 10.67 -1.93
C HIS A 47 -9.46 9.73 -3.07
N HIS A 48 -8.41 9.09 -3.60
CA HIS A 48 -8.57 7.91 -4.44
C HIS A 48 -8.75 6.70 -3.53
N LEU A 49 -9.63 5.80 -3.91
CA LEU A 49 -9.89 4.59 -3.15
C LEU A 49 -9.90 3.39 -4.10
N ILE A 50 -9.12 2.37 -3.77
CA ILE A 50 -9.06 1.13 -4.55
C ILE A 50 -9.27 -0.03 -3.57
N SER A 51 -10.22 -0.91 -3.90
CA SER A 51 -10.48 -2.10 -3.10
C SER A 51 -10.03 -3.35 -3.84
N ILE A 52 -9.33 -4.23 -3.15
CA ILE A 52 -8.87 -5.51 -3.69
C ILE A 52 -9.14 -6.61 -2.66
N SER A 53 -9.02 -7.86 -3.09
CA SER A 53 -9.11 -8.99 -2.18
C SER A 53 -7.75 -9.25 -1.52
N HIS A 54 -7.75 -10.01 -0.41
CA HIS A 54 -6.51 -10.49 0.19
C HIS A 54 -5.68 -11.31 -0.81
N GLN A 55 -6.36 -12.12 -1.63
CA GLN A 55 -5.65 -12.92 -2.63
C GLN A 55 -4.93 -12.04 -3.65
N GLN A 56 -5.58 -10.97 -4.10
CA GLN A 56 -4.94 -10.03 -5.01
C GLN A 56 -3.73 -9.35 -4.39
N LEU A 57 -3.82 -9.00 -3.10
CA LEU A 57 -2.68 -8.41 -2.39
C LEU A 57 -1.51 -9.41 -2.34
N LEU A 58 -1.80 -10.68 -2.04
CA LEU A 58 -0.78 -11.71 -2.01
C LEU A 58 -0.15 -11.93 -3.38
N ASP A 59 -0.95 -11.87 -4.43
CA ASP A 59 -0.45 -12.00 -5.80
C ASP A 59 0.50 -10.85 -6.16
N LEU A 60 0.12 -9.62 -5.80
CA LEU A 60 0.97 -8.45 -6.03
C LEU A 60 2.29 -8.58 -5.26
N TRP A 61 2.21 -9.00 -4.01
CA TRP A 61 3.39 -9.23 -3.19
C TRP A 61 4.30 -10.28 -3.81
N ALA A 62 3.72 -11.41 -4.24
CA ALA A 62 4.49 -12.50 -4.85
C ALA A 62 5.13 -12.06 -6.16
N SER A 63 4.42 -11.28 -6.98
CA SER A 63 4.94 -10.80 -8.26
C SER A 63 6.16 -9.90 -8.09
N MET A 64 6.20 -9.10 -7.04
CA MET A 64 7.32 -8.20 -6.78
C MET A 64 8.60 -8.95 -6.35
N ARG A 65 8.49 -10.22 -6.06
CA ARG A 65 9.62 -11.05 -5.69
C ARG A 65 10.27 -11.76 -6.88
N GLN A 66 9.80 -11.48 -8.08
CA GLN A 66 10.45 -11.98 -9.29
C GLN A 66 11.85 -11.40 -9.41
N THR A 67 12.76 -12.19 -9.94
CA THR A 67 14.18 -11.80 -10.02
C THR A 67 14.53 -11.11 -11.32
N GLU A 68 13.58 -10.94 -12.22
CA GLU A 68 13.83 -10.40 -13.55
C GLU A 68 13.01 -9.15 -13.82
N GLY A 69 13.50 -8.35 -14.76
CA GLY A 69 12.80 -7.22 -15.27
C GLY A 69 12.48 -6.15 -14.22
N LEU A 70 11.35 -5.50 -14.41
CA LEU A 70 10.93 -4.42 -13.54
C LEU A 70 10.46 -4.89 -12.16
N PHE A 71 10.27 -6.20 -11.99
CA PHE A 71 9.88 -6.75 -10.70
C PHE A 71 11.03 -6.82 -9.70
N LYS A 72 12.25 -6.68 -10.18
CA LYS A 72 13.40 -6.62 -9.29
C LYS A 72 13.58 -5.20 -8.82
N LEU A 73 12.87 -4.85 -7.77
CA LEU A 73 12.95 -3.51 -7.20
C LEU A 73 14.26 -3.31 -6.48
N LYS A 74 14.86 -2.14 -6.67
CA LYS A 74 16.06 -1.77 -5.97
C LYS A 74 15.69 -1.30 -4.57
N MET A 75 16.23 -1.95 -3.56
CA MET A 75 15.98 -1.58 -2.19
C MET A 75 16.64 -0.24 -1.88
N LEU A 76 16.09 0.46 -0.91
CA LEU A 76 16.68 1.72 -0.46
C LEU A 76 18.10 1.48 0.06
N GLY A 77 19.01 2.28 -0.44
CA GLY A 77 20.41 2.17 -0.05
C GLY A 77 21.24 1.25 -0.93
N ASP A 78 20.64 0.57 -1.85
CA ASP A 78 21.37 -0.30 -2.79
C ASP A 78 22.03 0.50 -3.91
#